data_8805b262fe87b2c25c464ea8619049f0
#
_entry.id   8805b262fe87b2c25c464ea8619049f0
#
_cell.length_a   1.000
_cell.length_b   1.000
_cell.length_c   1.000
_cell.angle_alpha   90.00
_cell.angle_beta   90.00
_cell.angle_gamma   90.00
#
_symmetry.space_group_name_H-M   'P 1'
#
loop_
_entity.id
_entity.type
_entity.pdbx_description
1 polymer ?
#
loop_
_entity_poly.entity_id
_entity_poly.type
_entity_poly.pdbx_seq_one_letter_code
_entity_poly.pdbx_strand_id
1 'polypeptide(L)'
;TSRGLGDVYKRQNIYQNLLEHNVSVIAANKIAASSDYDNYIRLKHTALERGVKFRFETNVGAGLPIIGTINDLRNSGDTILKIEAVLSGTLNFIFNKISADVPFSQAVKLAKEHGYSEPDPRIDLSGMDVVRKLVILTREAGYKVTLDDVEKHLLVPEHFFDGTLDDFWNHLPSLDADFEERRKKLEAEGKRWRFVATMEH
;
A
#
# COMPACT_ATOMS: atom_id res chain seq x y z
N THR A 1 14.98 6.85 -13.51
CA THR A 1 15.05 8.30 -13.21
C THR A 1 14.13 8.58 -12.04
N SER A 2 14.71 8.95 -10.90
CA SER A 2 13.99 9.45 -9.75
C SER A 2 13.20 10.70 -10.18
N ARG A 3 11.91 10.57 -10.37
CA ARG A 3 11.03 11.72 -10.59
C ARG A 3 10.88 12.41 -9.23
N GLY A 4 11.54 13.54 -9.05
CA GLY A 4 11.60 14.26 -7.80
C GLY A 4 10.23 14.71 -7.30
N LEU A 5 10.14 15.00 -6.01
CA LEU A 5 8.95 15.54 -5.32
C LEU A 5 8.27 16.70 -6.09
N GLY A 6 9.03 17.52 -6.83
CA GLY A 6 8.49 18.59 -7.66
C GLY A 6 7.56 18.13 -8.79
N ASP A 7 7.77 16.95 -9.36
CA ASP A 7 6.87 16.37 -10.38
C ASP A 7 5.54 15.88 -9.78
N VAL A 8 5.56 15.48 -8.53
CA VAL A 8 4.39 15.02 -7.79
C VAL A 8 3.44 16.19 -7.51
N TYR A 9 3.97 17.31 -7.00
CA TYR A 9 3.18 18.53 -6.75
C TYR A 9 2.64 19.14 -8.06
N LYS A 10 3.41 19.13 -9.14
CA LYS A 10 2.93 19.60 -10.44
C LYS A 10 1.75 18.78 -10.96
N ARG A 11 1.76 17.45 -10.75
CA ARG A 11 0.65 16.58 -11.19
C ARG A 11 -0.61 16.74 -10.34
N GLN A 12 -0.50 17.05 -9.06
CA GLN A 12 -1.65 17.34 -8.21
C GLN A 12 -2.37 18.62 -8.65
N ASN A 13 -1.63 19.65 -9.05
CA ASN A 13 -2.19 20.86 -9.62
C ASN A 13 -2.90 20.62 -10.98
N ILE A 14 -2.45 19.63 -11.76
CA ILE A 14 -3.11 19.24 -13.00
C ILE A 14 -4.52 18.68 -12.72
N TYR A 15 -4.68 17.80 -11.73
CA TYR A 15 -6.00 17.24 -11.41
C TYR A 15 -6.99 18.31 -10.96
N GLN A 16 -6.55 19.22 -10.09
CA GLN A 16 -7.39 20.35 -9.65
C GLN A 16 -7.83 21.21 -10.85
N ASN A 17 -6.89 21.56 -11.71
CA ASN A 17 -7.16 22.37 -12.90
C ASN A 17 -8.15 21.67 -13.86
N LEU A 18 -7.99 20.38 -14.12
CA LEU A 18 -8.91 19.60 -14.96
C LEU A 18 -10.33 19.60 -14.39
N LEU A 19 -10.48 19.35 -13.09
CA LEU A 19 -11.77 19.34 -12.41
C LEU A 19 -12.44 20.69 -12.45
N GLU A 20 -11.70 21.77 -12.23
CA GLU A 20 -12.19 23.17 -12.32
C GLU A 20 -12.68 23.55 -13.73
N HIS A 21 -12.10 22.91 -14.75
CA HIS A 21 -12.52 23.07 -16.16
C HIS A 21 -13.56 22.03 -16.60
N ASN A 22 -14.27 21.42 -15.67
CA ASN A 22 -15.33 20.43 -15.90
C ASN A 22 -14.85 19.15 -16.62
N VAL A 23 -13.60 18.76 -16.41
CA VAL A 23 -13.03 17.51 -16.94
C VAL A 23 -12.93 16.47 -15.83
N SER A 24 -13.58 15.32 -16.01
CA SER A 24 -13.45 14.20 -15.08
C SER A 24 -12.05 13.59 -15.12
N VAL A 25 -11.57 13.16 -13.96
CA VAL A 25 -10.22 12.58 -13.79
C VAL A 25 -10.33 11.13 -13.34
N ILE A 26 -9.59 10.24 -14.00
CA ILE A 26 -9.36 8.86 -13.58
C ILE A 26 -7.86 8.70 -13.31
N ALA A 27 -7.48 8.38 -12.06
CA ALA A 27 -6.10 8.30 -11.64
C ALA A 27 -5.74 6.90 -11.14
N ALA A 28 -4.72 6.28 -11.73
CA ALA A 28 -4.11 5.06 -11.21
C ALA A 28 -3.01 5.36 -10.16
N ASN A 29 -2.52 6.59 -10.11
CA ASN A 29 -1.49 7.01 -9.18
C ASN A 29 -2.08 7.32 -7.81
N LYS A 30 -1.55 6.67 -6.75
CA LYS A 30 -2.04 6.76 -5.38
C LYS A 30 -1.78 8.11 -4.70
N ILE A 31 -0.84 8.93 -5.20
CA ILE A 31 -0.33 10.09 -4.48
C ILE A 31 -1.44 11.09 -4.17
N ALA A 32 -2.29 11.41 -5.15
CA ALA A 32 -3.37 12.38 -4.95
C ALA A 32 -4.38 11.95 -3.88
N ALA A 33 -4.63 10.64 -3.75
CA ALA A 33 -5.58 10.09 -2.79
C ALA A 33 -4.96 9.79 -1.41
N SER A 34 -3.62 9.61 -1.32
CA SER A 34 -2.93 9.20 -0.09
C SER A 34 -2.01 10.26 0.52
N SER A 35 -1.70 11.35 -0.18
CA SER A 35 -0.82 12.41 0.31
C SER A 35 -1.55 13.36 1.27
N ASP A 36 -1.37 14.64 1.12
CA ASP A 36 -2.01 15.67 1.93
C ASP A 36 -3.54 15.52 1.98
N TYR A 37 -4.12 15.52 3.20
CA TYR A 37 -5.55 15.30 3.40
C TYR A 37 -6.40 16.45 2.84
N ASP A 38 -5.96 17.68 3.01
CA ASP A 38 -6.72 18.85 2.57
C ASP A 38 -6.74 18.92 1.04
N ASN A 39 -5.65 18.51 0.38
CA ASN A 39 -5.63 18.40 -1.06
C ASN A 39 -6.57 17.28 -1.57
N TYR A 40 -6.58 16.12 -0.91
CA TYR A 40 -7.52 15.04 -1.25
C TYR A 40 -8.97 15.49 -1.14
N ILE A 41 -9.34 16.15 -0.04
CA ILE A 41 -10.70 16.67 0.19
C ILE A 41 -11.05 17.73 -0.86
N ARG A 42 -10.12 18.65 -1.17
CA ARG A 42 -10.32 19.68 -2.18
C ARG A 42 -10.63 19.08 -3.54
N LEU A 43 -9.90 18.07 -3.98
CA LEU A 43 -10.15 17.39 -5.26
C LEU A 43 -11.56 16.75 -5.29
N LYS A 44 -11.96 16.07 -4.21
CA LYS A 44 -13.30 15.46 -4.12
C LYS A 44 -14.40 16.53 -4.10
N HIS A 45 -14.20 17.60 -3.37
CA HIS A 45 -15.16 18.71 -3.27
C HIS A 45 -15.32 19.42 -4.61
N THR A 46 -14.22 19.78 -5.29
CA THR A 46 -14.26 20.38 -6.62
C THR A 46 -14.98 19.47 -7.63
N ALA A 47 -14.70 18.16 -7.60
CA ALA A 47 -15.40 17.23 -8.48
C ALA A 47 -16.91 17.23 -8.25
N LEU A 48 -17.34 17.26 -6.99
CA LEU A 48 -18.75 17.30 -6.60
C LEU A 48 -19.41 18.62 -7.04
N GLU A 49 -18.80 19.75 -6.73
CA GLU A 49 -19.32 21.11 -7.09
C GLU A 49 -19.45 21.30 -8.59
N ARG A 50 -18.52 20.77 -9.36
CA ARG A 50 -18.51 20.84 -10.83
C ARG A 50 -19.36 19.77 -11.52
N GLY A 51 -19.92 18.82 -10.76
CA GLY A 51 -20.67 17.70 -11.32
C GLY A 51 -19.83 16.75 -12.17
N VAL A 52 -18.51 16.72 -11.98
CA VAL A 52 -17.56 15.84 -12.65
C VAL A 52 -17.06 14.75 -11.70
N LYS A 53 -16.25 13.82 -12.18
CA LYS A 53 -15.81 12.67 -11.40
C LYS A 53 -14.30 12.67 -11.19
N PHE A 54 -13.89 12.43 -9.94
CA PHE A 54 -12.54 12.06 -9.57
C PHE A 54 -12.54 10.59 -9.13
N ARG A 55 -12.00 9.71 -9.97
CA ARG A 55 -12.02 8.25 -9.77
C ARG A 55 -10.60 7.69 -9.67
N PHE A 56 -10.39 6.76 -8.73
CA PHE A 56 -9.10 6.13 -8.46
C PHE A 56 -9.25 4.69 -7.94
N GLU A 57 -10.24 3.97 -8.45
CA GLU A 57 -10.58 2.59 -8.05
C GLU A 57 -9.37 1.65 -8.06
N THR A 58 -8.56 1.71 -9.12
CA THR A 58 -7.39 0.84 -9.29
C THR A 58 -6.23 1.13 -8.33
N ASN A 59 -6.35 2.15 -7.48
CA ASN A 59 -5.34 2.44 -6.46
C ASN A 59 -5.26 1.34 -5.40
N VAL A 60 -6.38 0.64 -5.12
CA VAL A 60 -6.45 -0.45 -4.15
C VAL A 60 -7.26 -1.61 -4.72
N GLY A 61 -6.74 -2.83 -4.60
CA GLY A 61 -7.46 -4.04 -5.01
C GLY A 61 -7.43 -4.33 -6.52
N ALA A 62 -6.54 -3.69 -7.28
CA ALA A 62 -6.42 -3.85 -8.74
C ALA A 62 -7.77 -3.63 -9.46
N GLY A 63 -8.35 -4.67 -10.07
CA GLY A 63 -9.63 -4.60 -10.76
C GLY A 63 -10.86 -4.88 -9.88
N LEU A 64 -10.70 -5.07 -8.59
CA LEU A 64 -11.81 -5.31 -7.67
C LEU A 64 -12.52 -3.97 -7.32
N PRO A 65 -13.85 -3.96 -7.19
CA PRO A 65 -14.62 -2.77 -6.86
C PRO A 65 -14.59 -2.46 -5.34
N ILE A 66 -13.42 -2.17 -4.78
CA ILE A 66 -13.23 -1.98 -3.34
C ILE A 66 -13.65 -0.56 -2.92
N ILE A 67 -13.09 0.46 -3.56
CA ILE A 67 -13.37 1.87 -3.25
C ILE A 67 -14.83 2.19 -3.57
N GLY A 68 -15.32 1.73 -4.71
CA GLY A 68 -16.74 1.86 -5.09
C GLY A 68 -17.67 1.26 -4.05
N THR A 69 -17.40 0.04 -3.59
CA THR A 69 -18.20 -0.64 -2.55
C THR A 69 -18.21 0.13 -1.23
N ILE A 70 -17.04 0.61 -0.76
CA ILE A 70 -16.97 1.45 0.46
C ILE A 70 -17.82 2.71 0.31
N ASN A 71 -17.74 3.38 -0.83
CA ASN A 71 -18.53 4.57 -1.09
C ASN A 71 -20.04 4.27 -1.14
N ASP A 72 -20.44 3.15 -1.75
CA ASP A 72 -21.85 2.74 -1.82
C ASP A 72 -22.43 2.45 -0.43
N LEU A 73 -21.68 1.74 0.43
CA LEU A 73 -22.06 1.48 1.82
C LEU A 73 -22.24 2.81 2.59
N ARG A 74 -21.25 3.71 2.52
CA ARG A 74 -21.34 5.01 3.19
C ARG A 74 -22.50 5.86 2.68
N ASN A 75 -22.69 5.92 1.38
CA ASN A 75 -23.78 6.69 0.77
C ASN A 75 -25.15 6.12 1.13
N SER A 76 -25.21 4.84 1.48
CA SER A 76 -26.42 4.18 2.00
C SER A 76 -26.65 4.40 3.51
N GLY A 77 -25.77 5.15 4.17
CA GLY A 77 -25.86 5.46 5.60
C GLY A 77 -25.16 4.47 6.53
N ASP A 78 -24.37 3.53 5.97
CA ASP A 78 -23.59 2.58 6.75
C ASP A 78 -22.28 3.20 7.26
N THR A 79 -21.74 2.63 8.35
CA THR A 79 -20.48 3.06 8.97
C THR A 79 -19.49 1.91 8.95
N ILE A 80 -18.35 2.12 8.32
CA ILE A 80 -17.27 1.12 8.28
C ILE A 80 -16.51 1.16 9.60
N LEU A 81 -16.62 0.13 10.42
CA LEU A 81 -15.98 0.05 11.73
C LEU A 81 -14.59 -0.58 11.67
N LYS A 82 -14.37 -1.49 10.72
CA LYS A 82 -13.10 -2.20 10.57
C LYS A 82 -12.80 -2.49 9.11
N ILE A 83 -11.53 -2.32 8.75
CA ILE A 83 -10.95 -2.81 7.49
C ILE A 83 -9.75 -3.68 7.85
N GLU A 84 -9.73 -4.90 7.35
CA GLU A 84 -8.61 -5.82 7.52
C GLU A 84 -8.31 -6.48 6.16
N ALA A 85 -7.10 -6.28 5.66
CA ALA A 85 -6.78 -6.71 4.30
C ALA A 85 -5.31 -7.01 4.07
N VAL A 86 -5.04 -7.94 3.15
CA VAL A 86 -3.72 -8.15 2.55
C VAL A 86 -3.65 -7.28 1.29
N LEU A 87 -2.89 -6.19 1.35
CA LEU A 87 -2.87 -5.15 0.32
C LEU A 87 -1.63 -5.18 -0.59
N SER A 88 -0.68 -6.11 -0.36
CA SER A 88 0.53 -6.28 -1.18
C SER A 88 0.58 -7.68 -1.82
N GLY A 89 0.56 -7.73 -3.14
CA GLY A 89 0.78 -8.96 -3.89
C GLY A 89 2.18 -9.53 -3.67
N THR A 90 3.21 -8.69 -3.65
CA THR A 90 4.61 -9.07 -3.41
C THR A 90 4.79 -9.71 -2.04
N LEU A 91 4.35 -9.03 -0.98
CA LEU A 91 4.47 -9.56 0.38
C LEU A 91 3.63 -10.82 0.56
N ASN A 92 2.43 -10.88 -0.02
CA ASN A 92 1.62 -12.08 0.00
C ASN A 92 2.32 -13.26 -0.70
N PHE A 93 2.96 -13.03 -1.85
CA PHE A 93 3.75 -14.04 -2.52
C PHE A 93 4.90 -14.54 -1.63
N ILE A 94 5.70 -13.64 -1.05
CA ILE A 94 6.81 -13.97 -0.17
C ILE A 94 6.34 -14.85 0.99
N PHE A 95 5.30 -14.42 1.72
CA PHE A 95 4.77 -15.19 2.86
C PHE A 95 4.13 -16.54 2.48
N ASN A 96 3.68 -16.71 1.25
CA ASN A 96 3.20 -17.99 0.76
C ASN A 96 4.33 -18.93 0.31
N LYS A 97 5.52 -18.38 -0.02
CA LYS A 97 6.68 -19.16 -0.47
C LYS A 97 7.57 -19.62 0.66
N ILE A 98 7.64 -18.88 1.78
CA ILE A 98 8.45 -19.27 2.93
C ILE A 98 7.99 -20.64 3.44
N SER A 99 8.93 -21.58 3.50
CA SER A 99 8.72 -22.96 3.96
C SER A 99 10.02 -23.51 4.57
N ALA A 100 10.02 -24.75 5.04
CA ALA A 100 11.23 -25.42 5.52
C ALA A 100 12.35 -25.49 4.44
N ASP A 101 11.96 -25.57 3.16
CA ASP A 101 12.88 -25.70 2.02
C ASP A 101 13.17 -24.34 1.35
N VAL A 102 12.40 -23.29 1.64
CA VAL A 102 12.51 -21.97 1.02
C VAL A 102 12.62 -20.92 2.13
N PRO A 103 13.85 -20.53 2.51
CA PRO A 103 14.08 -19.48 3.49
C PRO A 103 13.60 -18.11 3.01
N PHE A 104 13.46 -17.14 3.94
CA PHE A 104 12.97 -15.81 3.63
C PHE A 104 13.74 -15.12 2.51
N SER A 105 15.07 -15.13 2.57
CA SER A 105 15.92 -14.51 1.55
C SER A 105 15.67 -15.09 0.16
N GLN A 106 15.49 -16.40 0.06
CA GLN A 106 15.18 -17.08 -1.19
C GLN A 106 13.75 -16.73 -1.67
N ALA A 107 12.78 -16.60 -0.77
CA ALA A 107 11.42 -16.19 -1.13
C ALA A 107 11.38 -14.75 -1.70
N VAL A 108 12.17 -13.83 -1.15
CA VAL A 108 12.35 -12.46 -1.68
C VAL A 108 12.99 -12.50 -3.08
N LYS A 109 14.02 -13.33 -3.26
CA LYS A 109 14.69 -13.51 -4.55
C LYS A 109 13.74 -14.06 -5.61
N LEU A 110 12.95 -15.06 -5.27
CA LEU A 110 11.92 -15.63 -6.15
C LEU A 110 10.87 -14.58 -6.54
N ALA A 111 10.45 -13.72 -5.60
CA ALA A 111 9.52 -12.63 -5.92
C ALA A 111 10.09 -11.70 -6.99
N LYS A 112 11.38 -11.37 -6.92
CA LYS A 112 12.08 -10.56 -7.92
C LYS A 112 12.19 -11.30 -9.28
N GLU A 113 12.60 -12.55 -9.27
CA GLU A 113 12.77 -13.37 -10.49
C GLU A 113 11.45 -13.55 -11.25
N HIS A 114 10.33 -13.64 -10.54
CA HIS A 114 8.98 -13.75 -11.12
C HIS A 114 8.36 -12.39 -11.48
N GLY A 115 9.06 -11.27 -11.25
CA GLY A 115 8.55 -9.94 -11.56
C GLY A 115 7.43 -9.45 -10.62
N TYR A 116 7.29 -10.03 -9.44
CA TYR A 116 6.31 -9.61 -8.43
C TYR A 116 6.82 -8.49 -7.54
N SER A 117 8.14 -8.28 -7.44
CA SER A 117 8.72 -7.18 -6.68
C SER A 117 9.21 -6.05 -7.60
N GLU A 118 9.34 -4.87 -7.01
CA GLU A 118 10.06 -3.76 -7.63
C GLU A 118 11.53 -4.15 -7.89
N PRO A 119 12.24 -3.47 -8.79
CA PRO A 119 13.66 -3.72 -9.05
C PRO A 119 14.53 -3.71 -7.78
N ASP A 120 14.19 -2.85 -6.84
CA ASP A 120 14.71 -2.84 -5.47
C ASP A 120 13.62 -3.35 -4.51
N PRO A 121 13.74 -4.58 -3.99
CA PRO A 121 12.70 -5.17 -3.13
C PRO A 121 12.55 -4.47 -1.79
N ARG A 122 13.49 -3.59 -1.39
CA ARG A 122 13.32 -2.75 -0.19
C ARG A 122 12.09 -1.85 -0.31
N ILE A 123 11.72 -1.43 -1.51
CA ILE A 123 10.51 -0.63 -1.76
C ILE A 123 9.27 -1.42 -1.29
N ASP A 124 9.17 -2.70 -1.66
CA ASP A 124 8.06 -3.57 -1.23
C ASP A 124 8.13 -3.88 0.26
N LEU A 125 9.33 -4.23 0.77
CA LEU A 125 9.56 -4.61 2.17
C LEU A 125 9.36 -3.44 3.14
N SER A 126 9.45 -2.19 2.68
CA SER A 126 9.13 -1.00 3.49
C SER A 126 7.65 -0.91 3.87
N GLY A 127 6.78 -1.62 3.15
CA GLY A 127 5.33 -1.57 3.36
C GLY A 127 4.66 -0.24 2.99
N MET A 128 5.38 0.74 2.43
CA MET A 128 4.83 2.07 2.14
C MET A 128 3.68 2.05 1.14
N ASP A 129 3.67 1.13 0.19
CA ASP A 129 2.54 0.97 -0.73
C ASP A 129 1.28 0.48 0.01
N VAL A 130 1.46 -0.43 0.99
CA VAL A 130 0.37 -0.90 1.87
C VAL A 130 -0.16 0.23 2.74
N VAL A 131 0.73 1.04 3.33
CA VAL A 131 0.34 2.23 4.12
C VAL A 131 -0.49 3.19 3.29
N ARG A 132 -0.07 3.51 2.06
CA ARG A 132 -0.83 4.39 1.15
C ARG A 132 -2.21 3.82 0.83
N LYS A 133 -2.28 2.52 0.58
CA LYS A 133 -3.56 1.84 0.30
C LYS A 133 -4.49 1.88 1.51
N LEU A 134 -3.97 1.61 2.70
CA LEU A 134 -4.74 1.69 3.94
C LEU A 134 -5.27 3.11 4.17
N VAL A 135 -4.45 4.14 4.01
CA VAL A 135 -4.87 5.55 4.12
C VAL A 135 -5.98 5.87 3.14
N ILE A 136 -5.90 5.41 1.88
CA ILE A 136 -6.95 5.61 0.88
C ILE A 136 -8.26 4.97 1.34
N LEU A 137 -8.24 3.71 1.75
CA LEU A 137 -9.44 3.00 2.21
C LEU A 137 -10.06 3.65 3.44
N THR A 138 -9.24 4.04 4.41
CA THR A 138 -9.67 4.72 5.64
C THR A 138 -10.33 6.07 5.35
N ARG A 139 -9.76 6.84 4.41
CA ARG A 139 -10.36 8.11 3.94
C ARG A 139 -11.69 7.88 3.23
N GLU A 140 -11.76 6.90 2.36
CA GLU A 140 -13.01 6.54 1.66
C GLU A 140 -14.05 5.99 2.65
N ALA A 141 -13.63 5.32 3.72
CA ALA A 141 -14.48 4.93 4.84
C ALA A 141 -14.99 6.14 5.68
N GLY A 142 -14.47 7.35 5.45
CA GLY A 142 -14.96 8.60 6.06
C GLY A 142 -14.10 9.14 7.18
N TYR A 143 -12.97 8.56 7.46
CA TYR A 143 -12.09 8.97 8.55
C TYR A 143 -10.97 9.89 8.05
N LYS A 144 -10.65 10.90 8.85
CA LYS A 144 -9.49 11.75 8.59
C LYS A 144 -8.25 11.02 9.08
N VAL A 145 -7.34 10.72 8.15
CA VAL A 145 -6.08 10.03 8.43
C VAL A 145 -4.99 10.54 7.49
N THR A 146 -3.77 10.58 7.99
CA THR A 146 -2.54 10.88 7.25
C THR A 146 -1.62 9.66 7.22
N LEU A 147 -0.52 9.72 6.48
CA LEU A 147 0.48 8.64 6.46
C LEU A 147 1.19 8.48 7.81
N ASP A 148 1.25 9.57 8.60
CA ASP A 148 1.94 9.58 9.90
C ASP A 148 1.09 8.97 11.02
N ASP A 149 -0.24 8.87 10.82
CA ASP A 149 -1.15 8.23 11.76
C ASP A 149 -1.09 6.69 11.69
N VAL A 150 -0.39 6.14 10.69
CA VAL A 150 -0.31 4.68 10.52
C VAL A 150 0.89 4.13 11.28
N GLU A 151 0.62 3.28 12.27
CA GLU A 151 1.64 2.50 12.95
C GLU A 151 2.22 1.45 11.99
N LYS A 152 3.56 1.43 11.87
CA LYS A 152 4.25 0.55 10.93
C LYS A 152 5.05 -0.50 11.69
N HIS A 153 4.75 -1.75 11.41
CA HIS A 153 5.55 -2.87 11.85
C HIS A 153 6.43 -3.34 10.69
N LEU A 154 7.68 -2.87 10.67
CA LEU A 154 8.62 -3.24 9.62
C LEU A 154 8.86 -4.75 9.60
N LEU A 155 8.84 -5.31 8.40
CA LEU A 155 9.10 -6.73 8.19
C LEU A 155 10.57 -7.10 8.41
N VAL A 156 11.46 -6.17 8.07
CA VAL A 156 12.90 -6.30 8.24
C VAL A 156 13.42 -5.10 9.05
N PRO A 157 14.51 -5.25 9.82
CA PRO A 157 15.08 -4.15 10.58
C PRO A 157 15.45 -2.94 9.72
N GLU A 158 15.37 -1.73 10.29
CA GLU A 158 15.58 -0.47 9.55
C GLU A 158 16.91 -0.42 8.82
N HIS A 159 17.98 -0.93 9.41
CA HIS A 159 19.31 -0.90 8.80
C HIS A 159 19.42 -1.68 7.46
N PHE A 160 18.44 -2.53 7.13
CA PHE A 160 18.40 -3.19 5.82
C PHE A 160 17.99 -2.25 4.68
N PHE A 161 17.44 -1.09 5.01
CA PHE A 161 17.08 -0.07 4.02
C PHE A 161 18.23 0.86 3.68
N ASP A 162 19.32 0.81 4.44
CA ASP A 162 20.53 1.59 4.21
C ASP A 162 21.48 0.93 3.20
N GLY A 163 22.46 1.69 2.71
CA GLY A 163 23.50 1.19 1.82
C GLY A 163 23.03 0.86 0.40
N THR A 164 23.84 0.09 -0.31
CA THR A 164 23.61 -0.31 -1.69
C THR A 164 22.63 -1.50 -1.77
N LEU A 165 22.10 -1.75 -2.98
CA LEU A 165 21.27 -2.93 -3.23
C LEU A 165 22.08 -4.24 -3.08
N ASP A 166 23.37 -4.21 -3.38
CA ASP A 166 24.27 -5.35 -3.19
C ASP A 166 24.48 -5.65 -1.71
N ASP A 167 24.63 -4.60 -0.88
CA ASP A 167 24.69 -4.76 0.58
C ASP A 167 23.44 -5.42 1.12
N PHE A 168 22.28 -4.97 0.66
CA PHE A 168 20.99 -5.58 1.02
C PHE A 168 20.96 -7.07 0.70
N TRP A 169 21.31 -7.48 -0.53
CA TRP A 169 21.30 -8.88 -0.92
C TRP A 169 22.31 -9.74 -0.16
N ASN A 170 23.46 -9.19 0.17
CA ASN A 170 24.50 -9.89 0.94
C ASN A 170 24.09 -10.09 2.41
N HIS A 171 23.34 -9.16 2.99
CA HIS A 171 22.92 -9.24 4.39
C HIS A 171 21.57 -9.97 4.58
N LEU A 172 20.71 -10.02 3.56
CA LEU A 172 19.36 -10.58 3.67
C LEU A 172 19.32 -12.01 4.24
N PRO A 173 20.25 -12.94 3.90
CA PRO A 173 20.26 -14.30 4.47
C PRO A 173 20.45 -14.33 5.99
N SER A 174 20.97 -13.29 6.63
CA SER A 174 21.10 -13.23 8.08
C SER A 174 19.76 -13.27 8.83
N LEU A 175 18.66 -12.95 8.13
CA LEU A 175 17.30 -13.00 8.69
C LEU A 175 16.66 -14.39 8.59
N ASP A 176 17.21 -15.31 7.81
CA ASP A 176 16.57 -16.59 7.51
C ASP A 176 16.30 -17.42 8.77
N ALA A 177 17.23 -17.41 9.72
CA ALA A 177 17.09 -18.18 10.95
C ALA A 177 15.92 -17.67 11.83
N ASP A 178 15.79 -16.34 11.97
CA ASP A 178 14.70 -15.72 12.74
C ASP A 178 13.34 -15.97 12.09
N PHE A 179 13.29 -15.87 10.76
CA PHE A 179 12.06 -16.15 10.01
C PHE A 179 11.65 -17.62 10.12
N GLU A 180 12.60 -18.55 10.07
CA GLU A 180 12.32 -19.98 10.21
C GLU A 180 11.86 -20.34 11.63
N GLU A 181 12.46 -19.76 12.66
CA GLU A 181 12.01 -19.96 14.05
C GLU A 181 10.56 -19.51 14.23
N ARG A 182 10.23 -18.30 13.76
CA ARG A 182 8.86 -17.76 13.82
C ARG A 182 7.89 -18.59 12.99
N ARG A 183 8.30 -19.05 11.81
CA ARG A 183 7.49 -19.93 10.97
C ARG A 183 7.13 -21.23 11.69
N LYS A 184 8.12 -21.91 12.26
CA LYS A 184 7.92 -23.15 13.03
C LYS A 184 6.98 -22.97 14.19
N LYS A 185 7.16 -21.89 14.95
CA LYS A 185 6.28 -21.57 16.09
C LYS A 185 4.83 -21.39 15.65
N LEU A 186 4.59 -20.63 14.59
CA LEU A 186 3.25 -20.41 14.06
C LEU A 186 2.63 -21.69 13.49
N GLU A 187 3.42 -22.50 12.79
CA GLU A 187 2.95 -23.77 12.23
C GLU A 187 2.55 -24.76 13.32
N ALA A 188 3.31 -24.83 14.42
CA ALA A 188 2.97 -25.65 15.59
C ALA A 188 1.64 -25.25 16.22
N GLU A 189 1.24 -23.97 16.08
CA GLU A 189 -0.05 -23.44 16.53
C GLU A 189 -1.16 -23.54 15.44
N GLY A 190 -0.88 -24.14 14.29
CA GLY A 190 -1.81 -24.20 13.14
C GLY A 190 -2.02 -22.85 12.45
N LYS A 191 -1.12 -21.88 12.68
CA LYS A 191 -1.19 -20.52 12.15
C LYS A 191 -0.24 -20.32 10.98
N ARG A 192 -0.52 -19.28 10.20
CA ARG A 192 0.37 -18.82 9.12
C ARG A 192 0.59 -17.31 9.24
N TRP A 193 1.78 -16.90 8.90
CA TRP A 193 2.15 -15.50 8.90
C TRP A 193 1.62 -14.76 7.65
N ARG A 194 1.11 -13.56 7.85
CA ARG A 194 0.64 -12.66 6.78
C ARG A 194 0.97 -11.22 7.12
N PHE A 195 1.18 -10.43 6.07
CA PHE A 195 1.30 -8.97 6.20
C PHE A 195 -0.09 -8.36 6.00
N VAL A 196 -0.69 -7.90 7.09
CA VAL A 196 -2.07 -7.43 7.12
C VAL A 196 -2.09 -5.94 7.45
N ALA A 197 -2.88 -5.18 6.70
CA ALA A 197 -3.22 -3.80 7.02
C ALA A 197 -4.55 -3.78 7.76
N THR A 198 -4.62 -3.07 8.88
CA THR A 198 -5.83 -2.99 9.71
C THR A 198 -6.15 -1.53 10.02
N MET A 199 -7.41 -1.15 9.84
CA MET A 199 -8.04 0.03 10.41
C MET A 199 -9.17 -0.43 11.31
N GLU A 200 -9.28 0.13 12.49
CA GLU A 200 -10.35 -0.13 13.45
C GLU A 200 -10.74 1.19 14.13
N HIS A 201 -12.07 1.41 14.29
CA HIS A 201 -12.64 2.63 14.86
C HIS A 201 -13.40 2.32 16.16
#